data_e057c93903adef38ed5cb87027e9ba84
#
_entry.id   e057c93903adef38ed5cb87027e9ba84
#
_cell.length_a   1.000
_cell.length_b   1.000
_cell.length_c   1.000
_cell.angle_alpha   90.00
_cell.angle_beta   90.00
_cell.angle_gamma   90.00
#
_symmetry.space_group_name_H-M   'P 1'
#
loop_
_entity.id
_entity.type
_entity.pdbx_description
1 polymer ?
#
loop_
_entity_poly.entity_id
_entity_poly.type
_entity_poly.pdbx_seq_one_letter_code
_entity_poly.pdbx_strand_id
1 'polypeptide(L)' 'MAQIKSEAAYRAALKRIEELLPLVNDNTPEDDPHYLELDMISDMVEEYEDIHYPIRS' A
#
# COMPACT_ATOMS: atom_id res chain seq x y z
N MET A 1 12.97 -6.64 4.42
CA MET A 1 11.78 -5.83 4.19
C MET A 1 10.54 -6.55 4.69
N ALA A 2 9.65 -5.82 5.34
CA ALA A 2 8.44 -6.42 5.87
C ALA A 2 7.50 -6.82 4.72
N GLN A 3 6.87 -7.98 4.86
CA GLN A 3 5.89 -8.47 3.90
C GLN A 3 4.57 -8.70 4.61
N ILE A 4 3.50 -8.56 3.88
CA ILE A 4 2.18 -8.89 4.40
C ILE A 4 2.07 -10.41 4.46
N LYS A 5 1.87 -10.95 5.65
CA LYS A 5 1.87 -12.40 5.86
C LYS A 5 0.52 -12.98 6.25
N SER A 6 -0.49 -12.14 6.41
CA SER A 6 -1.82 -12.61 6.80
C SER A 6 -2.86 -11.70 6.18
N GLU A 7 -4.09 -12.23 6.08
CA GLU A 7 -5.18 -11.43 5.57
C GLU A 7 -5.50 -10.26 6.50
N ALA A 8 -5.34 -10.44 7.80
CA ALA A 8 -5.55 -9.34 8.75
C ALA A 8 -4.55 -8.20 8.48
N ALA A 9 -3.29 -8.53 8.23
CA ALA A 9 -2.28 -7.53 7.89
C ALA A 9 -2.59 -6.87 6.56
N TYR A 10 -3.09 -7.64 5.58
CA TYR A 10 -3.49 -7.12 4.28
C TYR A 10 -4.61 -6.09 4.43
N ARG A 11 -5.62 -6.42 5.23
CA ARG A 11 -6.75 -5.49 5.47
C ARG A 11 -6.31 -4.24 6.20
N ALA A 12 -5.40 -4.39 7.15
CA ALA A 12 -4.85 -3.24 7.86
C ALA A 12 -4.09 -2.32 6.91
N ALA A 13 -3.34 -2.91 5.98
CA ALA A 13 -2.61 -2.14 4.97
C ALA A 13 -3.57 -1.37 4.06
N LEU A 14 -4.65 -2.02 3.62
CA LEU A 14 -5.65 -1.35 2.80
C LEU A 14 -6.28 -0.17 3.54
N LYS A 15 -6.58 -0.35 4.81
CA LYS A 15 -7.15 0.71 5.61
C LYS A 15 -6.18 1.88 5.73
N ARG A 16 -4.90 1.59 5.92
CA ARG A 16 -3.90 2.64 6.00
C ARG A 16 -3.78 3.39 4.69
N ILE A 17 -3.88 2.70 3.56
CA ILE A 17 -3.87 3.36 2.26
C ILE A 17 -5.05 4.33 2.17
N GLU A 18 -6.23 3.93 2.61
CA GLU A 18 -7.40 4.81 2.61
C GLU A 18 -7.17 6.06 3.45
N GLU A 19 -6.44 5.93 4.57
CA GLU A 19 -6.12 7.06 5.43
C GLU A 19 -5.08 7.98 4.81
N LEU A 20 -4.17 7.42 4.02
CA LEU A 20 -3.09 8.21 3.41
C LEU A 20 -3.52 8.91 2.12
N LEU A 21 -4.45 8.33 1.38
CA LEU A 21 -4.86 8.89 0.09
C LEU A 21 -5.26 10.37 0.18
N PRO A 22 -6.08 10.81 1.15
CA PRO A 22 -6.43 12.23 1.23
C PRO A 22 -5.29 13.13 1.66
N LEU A 23 -4.19 12.56 2.16
CA LEU A 23 -3.03 13.33 2.59
C LEU A 23 -1.99 13.51 1.49
N VAL A 24 -2.16 12.81 0.37
CA VAL A 24 -1.22 12.81 -0.75
C VAL A 24 -1.98 13.23 -2.01
N ASN A 25 -1.37 14.11 -2.80
CA ASN A 25 -1.95 14.56 -4.06
C ASN A 25 -0.82 14.80 -5.07
N ASP A 26 -1.20 15.31 -6.25
CA ASP A 26 -0.22 15.52 -7.33
C ASP A 26 0.86 16.53 -6.97
N ASN A 27 0.60 17.39 -5.99
CA ASN A 27 1.57 18.39 -5.56
C ASN A 27 2.43 17.93 -4.39
N THR A 28 2.17 16.74 -3.85
CA THR A 28 2.94 16.21 -2.72
C THR A 28 4.34 15.85 -3.18
N PRO A 29 5.40 16.34 -2.51
CA PRO A 29 6.77 15.99 -2.86
C PRO A 29 7.03 14.49 -2.67
N GLU A 30 7.94 13.94 -3.48
CA GLU A 30 8.26 12.52 -3.41
C GLU A 30 8.92 12.13 -2.10
N ASP A 31 9.53 13.08 -1.40
CA ASP A 31 10.16 12.82 -0.11
C ASP A 31 9.25 13.09 1.08
N ASP A 32 7.97 13.40 0.84
CA ASP A 32 7.00 13.58 1.91
C ASP A 32 6.77 12.25 2.63
N PRO A 33 6.78 12.25 3.99
CA PRO A 33 6.60 11.01 4.73
C PRO A 33 5.32 10.24 4.39
N HIS A 34 4.22 10.94 4.14
CA HIS A 34 2.97 10.28 3.78
C HIS A 34 3.07 9.65 2.39
N TYR A 35 3.72 10.34 1.46
CA TYR A 35 3.93 9.80 0.13
C TYR A 35 4.79 8.54 0.18
N LEU A 36 5.88 8.59 0.93
CA LEU A 36 6.79 7.44 1.05
C LEU A 36 6.08 6.26 1.70
N GLU A 37 5.29 6.51 2.73
CA GLU A 37 4.55 5.45 3.40
C GLU A 37 3.53 4.83 2.44
N LEU A 38 2.80 5.66 1.72
CA LEU A 38 1.79 5.18 0.77
C LEU A 38 2.43 4.32 -0.31
N ASP A 39 3.55 4.77 -0.85
CA ASP A 39 4.26 4.03 -1.89
C ASP A 39 4.70 2.65 -1.37
N MET A 40 5.28 2.63 -0.17
CA MET A 40 5.78 1.40 0.43
C MET A 40 4.65 0.41 0.70
N ILE A 41 3.56 0.90 1.29
CA ILE A 41 2.42 0.03 1.62
C ILE A 41 1.75 -0.48 0.34
N SER A 42 1.66 0.37 -0.67
CA SER A 42 1.06 -0.03 -1.95
C SER A 42 1.86 -1.16 -2.60
N ASP A 43 3.18 -1.09 -2.54
CA ASP A 43 4.03 -2.16 -3.07
C ASP A 43 3.79 -3.47 -2.34
N MET A 44 3.67 -3.41 -1.02
CA MET A 44 3.42 -4.62 -0.22
C MET A 44 2.05 -5.22 -0.54
N VAL A 45 1.05 -4.37 -0.72
CA VAL A 45 -0.30 -4.83 -1.07
C VAL A 45 -0.29 -5.48 -2.45
N GLU A 46 0.36 -4.86 -3.43
CA GLU A 46 0.46 -5.41 -4.77
C GLU A 46 1.12 -6.79 -4.75
N GLU A 47 2.20 -6.92 -4.00
CA GLU A 47 2.92 -8.18 -3.91
C GLU A 47 2.03 -9.27 -3.29
N TYR A 48 1.30 -8.93 -2.23
CA TYR A 48 0.38 -9.87 -1.61
C TYR A 48 -0.70 -10.30 -2.59
N GLU A 49 -1.26 -9.35 -3.34
CA GLU A 49 -2.32 -9.65 -4.31
C GLU A 49 -1.81 -10.50 -5.46
N ASP A 50 -0.58 -10.29 -5.89
CA ASP A 50 0.02 -11.11 -6.95
C ASP A 50 0.11 -12.57 -6.55
N ILE A 51 0.36 -12.82 -5.27
CA ILE A 51 0.50 -14.18 -4.76
C ILE A 51 -0.86 -14.82 -4.49
N HIS A 52 -1.76 -14.08 -3.86
CA HIS A 52 -3.03 -14.63 -3.35
C HIS A 52 -4.22 -14.37 -4.27
N TYR A 53 -4.17 -13.30 -5.04
CA TYR A 53 -5.28 -12.91 -5.91
C TYR A 53 -4.76 -12.53 -7.29
N PRO A 54 -4.10 -13.46 -7.99
CA PRO A 54 -3.51 -13.13 -9.29
C PRO A 54 -4.59 -12.73 -10.28
N ILE A 55 -4.36 -11.63 -10.98
CA ILE A 55 -5.25 -11.16 -12.02
C ILE A 55 -4.82 -11.80 -13.33
N ARG A 56 -5.77 -12.43 -14.00
CA ARG A 56 -5.52 -13.02 -15.31
C ARG A 56 -6.25 -12.22 -16.35
N SER A 57 -5.53 -11.84 -17.35
CA SER A 57 -6.10 -11.13 -18.48
C SER A 57 -6.26 -12.06 -19.68
#